data_93adaa421ce8836366965accee2a03c3
#
_entry.id   93adaa421ce8836366965accee2a03c3
#
_cell.length_a   1.000
_cell.length_b   1.000
_cell.length_c   1.000
_cell.angle_alpha   90.00
_cell.angle_beta   90.00
_cell.angle_gamma   90.00
#
_symmetry.space_group_name_H-M   'P 1'
#
loop_
_entity.id
_entity.type
_entity.pdbx_description
1 polymer ?
#
loop_
_entity_poly.entity_id
_entity_poly.type
_entity_poly.pdbx_seq_one_letter_code
_entity_poly.pdbx_strand_id
1 'polypeptide(L)'
;MLLAILMVIIGLAILVAGAEALVRGSASMAKKLGISSLVIGLTVVAFGTSMPELVVNMVSAAKGTADIAIGNVVGSNIANILLILGIVAMIYPLKVTGSTVWKEIPFAILALVLVYIMGNDALVDGMNFNILSRTDGLLLISVFIIFMFYIVSLAKKGEVKEKKITLYSWPLSI
;
A
#
# COMPACT_ATOMS: atom_id res chain seq x y z
N MET A 1 3.41 32.93 5.95
CA MET A 1 3.80 31.86 6.88
C MET A 1 2.59 31.31 7.65
N LEU A 2 1.81 32.14 8.36
CA LEU A 2 0.61 31.69 9.10
C LEU A 2 -0.40 30.95 8.23
N LEU A 3 -0.74 31.48 7.05
CA LEU A 3 -1.67 30.84 6.11
C LEU A 3 -1.20 29.46 5.65
N ALA A 4 0.11 29.28 5.40
CA ALA A 4 0.66 27.98 5.03
C ALA A 4 0.55 26.96 6.17
N ILE A 5 0.80 27.39 7.41
CA ILE A 5 0.65 26.54 8.60
C ILE A 5 -0.82 26.13 8.77
N LEU A 6 -1.76 27.07 8.64
CA LEU A 6 -3.19 26.78 8.70
C LEU A 6 -3.64 25.80 7.63
N MET A 7 -3.18 25.97 6.38
CA MET A 7 -3.47 25.03 5.29
C MET A 7 -2.94 23.62 5.57
N VAL A 8 -1.74 23.50 6.14
CA VAL A 8 -1.18 22.20 6.54
C VAL A 8 -2.03 21.54 7.63
N ILE A 9 -2.41 22.28 8.67
CA ILE A 9 -3.22 21.77 9.78
C ILE A 9 -4.60 21.29 9.26
N ILE A 10 -5.27 22.12 8.45
CA ILE A 10 -6.56 21.77 7.86
C ILE A 10 -6.41 20.55 6.94
N GLY A 11 -5.38 20.52 6.11
CA GLY A 11 -5.09 19.38 5.23
C GLY A 11 -4.88 18.08 6.00
N LEU A 12 -4.11 18.11 7.09
CA LEU A 12 -3.92 16.97 7.98
C LEU A 12 -5.22 16.52 8.65
N ALA A 13 -6.04 17.46 9.12
CA ALA A 13 -7.34 17.14 9.72
C ALA A 13 -8.29 16.45 8.71
N ILE A 14 -8.35 16.95 7.48
CA ILE A 14 -9.14 16.36 6.39
C ILE A 14 -8.60 14.97 6.04
N LEU A 15 -7.29 14.81 5.98
CA LEU A 15 -6.63 13.52 5.69
C LEU A 15 -6.95 12.47 6.76
N VAL A 16 -6.86 12.82 8.04
CA VAL A 16 -7.19 11.90 9.15
C VAL A 16 -8.67 11.53 9.11
N ALA A 17 -9.57 12.51 8.93
CA ALA A 17 -11.00 12.24 8.83
C ALA A 17 -11.34 11.35 7.61
N GLY A 18 -10.70 11.59 6.47
CA GLY A 18 -10.84 10.77 5.27
C GLY A 18 -10.34 9.35 5.45
N ALA A 19 -9.19 9.17 6.08
CA ALA A 19 -8.63 7.85 6.40
C ALA A 19 -9.56 7.07 7.34
N GLU A 20 -10.08 7.71 8.38
CA GLU A 20 -11.03 7.08 9.31
C GLU A 20 -12.34 6.68 8.61
N ALA A 21 -12.89 7.55 7.76
CA ALA A 21 -14.08 7.25 6.97
C ALA A 21 -13.85 6.08 6.01
N LEU A 22 -12.67 6.02 5.37
CA LEU A 22 -12.27 4.91 4.49
C LEU A 22 -12.20 3.59 5.26
N VAL A 23 -11.53 3.56 6.41
CA VAL A 23 -11.38 2.34 7.23
C VAL A 23 -12.74 1.86 7.74
N ARG A 24 -13.55 2.75 8.32
CA ARG A 24 -14.90 2.39 8.83
C ARG A 24 -15.84 1.96 7.70
N GLY A 25 -15.84 2.66 6.58
CA GLY A 25 -16.62 2.33 5.40
C GLY A 25 -16.25 0.97 4.83
N SER A 26 -14.95 0.71 4.68
CA SER A 26 -14.41 -0.56 4.18
C SER A 26 -14.74 -1.73 5.11
N ALA A 27 -14.63 -1.55 6.44
CA ALA A 27 -15.00 -2.57 7.42
C ALA A 27 -16.52 -2.89 7.37
N SER A 28 -17.36 -1.86 7.22
CA SER A 28 -18.82 -2.04 7.05
C SER A 28 -19.15 -2.79 5.75
N MET A 29 -18.45 -2.46 4.66
CA MET A 29 -18.59 -3.10 3.37
C MET A 29 -18.18 -4.58 3.42
N ALA A 30 -17.04 -4.88 4.07
CA ALA A 30 -16.58 -6.24 4.30
C ALA A 30 -17.66 -7.08 5.00
N LYS A 31 -18.23 -6.55 6.09
CA LYS A 31 -19.28 -7.22 6.86
C LYS A 31 -20.54 -7.49 6.03
N LYS A 32 -20.99 -6.51 5.22
CA LYS A 32 -22.18 -6.65 4.36
C LYS A 32 -21.99 -7.66 3.24
N LEU A 33 -20.79 -7.75 2.68
CA LEU A 33 -20.45 -8.65 1.57
C LEU A 33 -19.98 -10.03 2.04
N GLY A 34 -19.84 -10.28 3.34
CA GLY A 34 -19.29 -11.52 3.86
C GLY A 34 -17.84 -11.79 3.45
N ILE A 35 -17.10 -10.71 3.11
CA ILE A 35 -15.69 -10.75 2.70
C ILE A 35 -14.81 -10.49 3.92
N SER A 36 -13.67 -11.17 4.01
CA SER A 36 -12.74 -10.96 5.12
C SER A 36 -12.18 -9.54 5.14
N SER A 37 -11.93 -9.01 6.33
CA SER A 37 -11.31 -7.68 6.51
C SER A 37 -9.90 -7.61 5.91
N LEU A 38 -9.18 -8.76 5.85
CA LEU A 38 -7.89 -8.84 5.18
C LEU A 38 -8.01 -8.51 3.68
N VAL A 39 -8.98 -9.10 2.99
CA VAL A 39 -9.18 -8.86 1.56
C VAL A 39 -9.58 -7.41 1.28
N ILE A 40 -10.49 -6.85 2.09
CA ILE A 40 -10.86 -5.44 1.96
C ILE A 40 -9.67 -4.52 2.26
N GLY A 41 -8.84 -4.86 3.27
CA GLY A 41 -7.61 -4.14 3.57
C GLY A 41 -6.62 -4.15 2.40
N LEU A 42 -6.39 -5.32 1.80
CA LEU A 42 -5.46 -5.50 0.67
C LEU A 42 -6.01 -4.93 -0.67
N THR A 43 -7.27 -4.58 -0.74
CA THR A 43 -7.89 -4.02 -1.95
C THR A 43 -8.33 -2.58 -1.74
N VAL A 44 -9.52 -2.37 -1.18
CA VAL A 44 -10.17 -1.05 -1.09
C VAL A 44 -9.34 -0.08 -0.26
N VAL A 45 -8.87 -0.51 0.92
CA VAL A 45 -8.09 0.36 1.81
C VAL A 45 -6.71 0.64 1.21
N ALA A 46 -5.98 -0.39 0.76
CA ALA A 46 -4.67 -0.23 0.16
C ALA A 46 -4.71 0.67 -1.07
N PHE A 47 -5.68 0.44 -1.99
CA PHE A 47 -5.84 1.27 -3.17
C PHE A 47 -6.20 2.71 -2.81
N GLY A 48 -7.15 2.91 -1.87
CA GLY A 48 -7.57 4.24 -1.44
C GLY A 48 -6.46 5.05 -0.79
N THR A 49 -5.64 4.42 0.06
CA THR A 49 -4.49 5.09 0.71
C THR A 49 -3.34 5.39 -0.24
N SER A 50 -3.20 4.62 -1.34
CA SER A 50 -2.17 4.84 -2.37
C SER A 50 -2.63 5.74 -3.52
N MET A 51 -3.86 6.27 -3.48
CA MET A 51 -4.33 7.20 -4.53
C MET A 51 -3.51 8.48 -4.66
N PRO A 52 -3.06 9.15 -3.57
CA PRO A 52 -2.20 10.32 -3.67
C PRO A 52 -0.89 10.01 -4.41
N GLU A 53 -0.25 8.89 -4.09
CA GLU A 53 0.98 8.45 -4.74
C GLU A 53 0.75 8.17 -6.23
N LEU A 54 -0.37 7.54 -6.56
CA LEU A 54 -0.73 7.27 -7.96
C LEU A 54 -0.88 8.57 -8.75
N VAL A 55 -1.57 9.58 -8.20
CA VAL A 55 -1.74 10.88 -8.86
C VAL A 55 -0.39 11.58 -9.05
N VAL A 56 0.48 11.60 -8.03
CA VAL A 56 1.82 12.16 -8.15
C VAL A 56 2.61 11.47 -9.25
N ASN A 57 2.58 10.14 -9.30
CA ASN A 57 3.30 9.36 -10.30
C ASN A 57 2.77 9.60 -11.73
N MET A 58 1.45 9.67 -11.90
CA MET A 58 0.84 9.97 -13.21
C MET A 58 1.21 11.38 -13.71
N VAL A 59 1.16 12.38 -12.83
CA VAL A 59 1.55 13.76 -13.16
C VAL A 59 3.04 13.84 -13.49
N SER A 60 3.89 13.16 -12.72
CA SER A 60 5.34 13.12 -12.92
C SER A 60 5.69 12.46 -14.26
N ALA A 61 5.04 11.34 -14.58
CA ALA A 61 5.21 10.65 -15.86
C ALA A 61 4.77 11.54 -17.04
N ALA A 62 3.62 12.23 -16.92
CA ALA A 62 3.13 13.14 -17.95
C ALA A 62 4.05 14.35 -18.16
N LYS A 63 4.77 14.78 -17.13
CA LYS A 63 5.75 15.88 -17.20
C LYS A 63 7.16 15.44 -17.57
N GLY A 64 7.40 14.13 -17.73
CA GLY A 64 8.73 13.58 -18.02
C GLY A 64 9.69 13.64 -16.83
N THR A 65 9.20 13.79 -15.61
CA THR A 65 10.00 13.83 -14.36
C THR A 65 10.00 12.47 -13.67
N ALA A 66 10.58 11.46 -14.32
CA ALA A 66 10.59 10.07 -13.84
C ALA A 66 11.21 9.90 -12.46
N ASP A 67 12.25 10.69 -12.14
CA ASP A 67 12.94 10.64 -10.84
C ASP A 67 11.99 10.93 -9.67
N ILE A 68 11.03 11.84 -9.87
CA ILE A 68 10.01 12.15 -8.84
C ILE A 68 9.08 10.94 -8.64
N ALA A 69 8.68 10.26 -9.71
CA ALA A 69 7.83 9.08 -9.62
C ALA A 69 8.55 7.93 -8.90
N ILE A 70 9.79 7.65 -9.27
CA ILE A 70 10.61 6.61 -8.63
C ILE A 70 10.85 6.96 -7.16
N GLY A 71 11.25 8.17 -6.87
CA GLY A 71 11.48 8.67 -5.50
C GLY A 71 10.21 8.59 -4.64
N ASN A 72 9.04 8.91 -5.21
CA ASN A 72 7.76 8.78 -4.53
C ASN A 72 7.41 7.31 -4.21
N VAL A 73 7.56 6.39 -5.18
CA VAL A 73 7.28 4.95 -4.96
C VAL A 73 8.22 4.37 -3.90
N VAL A 74 9.54 4.57 -4.03
CA VAL A 74 10.51 4.02 -3.09
C VAL A 74 10.39 4.68 -1.72
N GLY A 75 10.27 6.01 -1.69
CA GLY A 75 10.17 6.78 -0.45
C GLY A 75 8.91 6.46 0.35
N SER A 76 7.75 6.33 -0.30
CA SER A 76 6.51 5.95 0.40
C SER A 76 6.57 4.51 0.95
N ASN A 77 7.18 3.57 0.24
CA ASN A 77 7.39 2.21 0.77
C ASN A 77 8.32 2.22 2.00
N ILE A 78 9.43 2.95 1.95
CA ILE A 78 10.34 3.10 3.09
C ILE A 78 9.61 3.72 4.29
N ALA A 79 8.87 4.81 4.07
CA ALA A 79 8.11 5.48 5.12
C ALA A 79 7.02 4.56 5.72
N ASN A 80 6.28 3.85 4.88
CA ASN A 80 5.22 2.95 5.34
C ASN A 80 5.77 1.77 6.15
N ILE A 81 6.89 1.17 5.73
CA ILE A 81 7.46 0.00 6.39
C ILE A 81 8.28 0.39 7.63
N LEU A 82 9.22 1.33 7.49
CA LEU A 82 10.15 1.62 8.59
C LEU A 82 9.57 2.61 9.59
N LEU A 83 8.89 3.67 9.12
CA LEU A 83 8.36 4.70 10.01
C LEU A 83 6.99 4.29 10.55
N ILE A 84 6.00 4.08 9.68
CA ILE A 84 4.62 3.85 10.13
C ILE A 84 4.48 2.49 10.81
N LEU A 85 4.84 1.41 10.11
CA LEU A 85 4.73 0.06 10.66
C LEU A 85 5.67 -0.13 11.86
N GLY A 86 6.88 0.47 11.83
CA GLY A 86 7.83 0.43 12.94
C GLY A 86 7.27 1.10 14.20
N ILE A 87 6.70 2.30 14.08
CA ILE A 87 6.07 3.01 15.22
C ILE A 87 4.87 2.22 15.75
N VAL A 88 3.99 1.74 14.83
CA VAL A 88 2.82 0.94 15.24
C VAL A 88 3.24 -0.31 15.99
N ALA A 89 4.29 -1.01 15.52
CA ALA A 89 4.79 -2.23 16.17
C ALA A 89 5.38 -1.97 17.58
N MET A 90 5.91 -0.78 17.82
CA MET A 90 6.39 -0.38 19.16
C MET A 90 5.24 -0.09 20.13
N ILE A 91 4.10 0.41 19.64
CA ILE A 91 2.95 0.79 20.46
C ILE A 91 2.02 -0.41 20.68
N TYR A 92 1.82 -1.23 19.65
CA TYR A 92 0.88 -2.33 19.66
C TYR A 92 1.44 -3.57 18.97
N PRO A 93 1.40 -4.77 19.60
CA PRO A 93 1.89 -6.00 18.98
C PRO A 93 1.11 -6.35 17.72
N LEU A 94 1.79 -6.38 16.57
CA LEU A 94 1.18 -6.72 15.29
C LEU A 94 1.01 -8.24 15.18
N LYS A 95 -0.22 -8.68 14.98
CA LYS A 95 -0.52 -10.09 14.68
C LYS A 95 -0.47 -10.30 13.18
N VAL A 96 0.45 -11.14 12.74
CA VAL A 96 0.64 -11.48 11.32
C VAL A 96 0.07 -12.87 11.07
N THR A 97 -0.69 -13.03 9.98
CA THR A 97 -1.20 -14.35 9.57
C THR A 97 -0.14 -15.14 8.81
N GLY A 98 -0.27 -16.48 8.79
CA GLY A 98 0.65 -17.32 8.02
C GLY A 98 0.63 -16.99 6.52
N SER A 99 -0.54 -16.64 5.95
CA SER A 99 -0.62 -16.22 4.55
C SER A 99 0.16 -14.94 4.29
N THR A 100 0.11 -13.98 5.20
CA THR A 100 0.85 -12.72 5.07
C THR A 100 2.35 -12.96 4.99
N VAL A 101 2.89 -13.82 5.86
CA VAL A 101 4.33 -14.11 5.88
C VAL A 101 4.78 -14.85 4.62
N TRP A 102 4.01 -15.84 4.17
CA TRP A 102 4.44 -16.75 3.11
C TRP A 102 3.95 -16.39 1.70
N LYS A 103 3.07 -15.41 1.57
CA LYS A 103 2.51 -15.00 0.27
C LYS A 103 2.58 -13.49 0.06
N GLU A 104 1.92 -12.69 0.91
CA GLU A 104 1.81 -11.25 0.69
C GLU A 104 3.18 -10.54 0.79
N ILE A 105 3.99 -10.87 1.81
CA ILE A 105 5.35 -10.32 1.96
C ILE A 105 6.27 -10.73 0.79
N PRO A 106 6.35 -12.01 0.38
CA PRO A 106 7.12 -12.39 -0.80
C PRO A 106 6.68 -11.68 -2.10
N PHE A 107 5.37 -11.47 -2.30
CA PHE A 107 4.90 -10.67 -3.44
C PHE A 107 5.35 -9.21 -3.39
N ALA A 108 5.33 -8.60 -2.21
CA ALA A 108 5.83 -7.23 -2.03
C ALA A 108 7.34 -7.14 -2.30
N ILE A 109 8.12 -8.10 -1.79
CA ILE A 109 9.56 -8.18 -2.06
C ILE A 109 9.82 -8.39 -3.56
N LEU A 110 9.08 -9.29 -4.20
CA LEU A 110 9.20 -9.52 -5.64
C LEU A 110 8.96 -8.24 -6.43
N ALA A 111 7.90 -7.48 -6.11
CA ALA A 111 7.61 -6.21 -6.77
C ALA A 111 8.76 -5.21 -6.62
N LEU A 112 9.35 -5.08 -5.41
CA LEU A 112 10.49 -4.20 -5.15
C LEU A 112 11.75 -4.64 -5.92
N VAL A 113 12.03 -5.95 -5.95
CA VAL A 113 13.16 -6.51 -6.70
C VAL A 113 13.00 -6.26 -8.21
N LEU A 114 11.80 -6.45 -8.74
CA LEU A 114 11.52 -6.18 -10.15
C LEU A 114 11.73 -4.69 -10.49
N VAL A 115 11.20 -3.77 -9.68
CA VAL A 115 11.42 -2.33 -9.89
C VAL A 115 12.90 -1.98 -9.80
N TYR A 116 13.64 -2.60 -8.86
CA TYR A 116 15.08 -2.39 -8.73
C TYR A 116 15.85 -2.86 -9.96
N ILE A 117 15.57 -4.06 -10.46
CA ILE A 117 16.20 -4.62 -11.65
C ILE A 117 15.91 -3.76 -12.88
N MET A 118 14.62 -3.47 -13.13
CA MET A 118 14.16 -2.70 -14.28
C MET A 118 14.63 -1.24 -14.27
N GLY A 119 14.84 -0.66 -13.09
CA GLY A 119 15.34 0.72 -12.96
C GLY A 119 16.87 0.83 -12.96
N ASN A 120 17.61 -0.26 -13.14
CA ASN A 120 19.07 -0.30 -13.10
C ASN A 120 19.70 -0.97 -14.32
N ASP A 121 19.25 -0.56 -15.52
CA ASP A 121 19.81 -1.10 -16.81
C ASP A 121 21.32 -0.93 -16.91
N ALA A 122 21.87 0.14 -16.34
CA ALA A 122 23.31 0.36 -16.30
C ALA A 122 24.05 -0.73 -15.49
N LEU A 123 23.45 -1.21 -14.42
CA LEU A 123 24.05 -2.25 -13.58
C LEU A 123 23.81 -3.66 -14.12
N VAL A 124 22.60 -3.90 -14.65
CA VAL A 124 22.15 -5.23 -15.08
C VAL A 124 22.59 -5.54 -16.51
N ASP A 125 22.39 -4.59 -17.43
CA ASP A 125 22.61 -4.78 -18.86
C ASP A 125 23.87 -4.05 -19.38
N GLY A 126 24.59 -3.34 -18.49
CA GLY A 126 25.79 -2.58 -18.86
C GLY A 126 25.51 -1.35 -19.73
N MET A 127 24.29 -0.85 -19.72
CA MET A 127 23.91 0.35 -20.45
C MET A 127 24.45 1.63 -19.81
N ASN A 128 24.56 2.72 -20.57
CA ASN A 128 25.02 4.01 -20.05
C ASN A 128 23.90 4.86 -19.41
N PHE A 129 22.68 4.32 -19.31
CA PHE A 129 21.49 5.01 -18.79
C PHE A 129 20.53 4.00 -18.16
N ASN A 130 19.65 4.51 -17.29
CA ASN A 130 18.57 3.74 -16.67
C ASN A 130 17.23 4.29 -17.18
N ILE A 131 16.35 3.41 -17.69
CA ILE A 131 15.03 3.81 -18.19
C ILE A 131 13.99 2.76 -17.79
N LEU A 132 12.93 3.18 -17.10
CA LEU A 132 11.73 2.38 -16.99
C LEU A 132 10.95 2.45 -18.32
N SER A 133 11.00 1.37 -19.06
CA SER A 133 10.38 1.25 -20.37
C SER A 133 8.89 0.89 -20.27
N ARG A 134 8.18 0.94 -21.41
CA ARG A 134 6.78 0.46 -21.48
C ARG A 134 6.66 -1.03 -21.21
N THR A 135 7.65 -1.82 -21.60
CA THR A 135 7.70 -3.27 -21.33
C THR A 135 7.80 -3.56 -19.86
N ASP A 136 8.58 -2.80 -19.11
CA ASP A 136 8.70 -2.93 -17.66
C ASP A 136 7.37 -2.60 -16.96
N GLY A 137 6.71 -1.53 -17.40
CA GLY A 137 5.37 -1.18 -16.93
C GLY A 137 4.34 -2.27 -17.19
N LEU A 138 4.33 -2.88 -18.38
CA LEU A 138 3.43 -3.99 -18.71
C LEU A 138 3.72 -5.24 -17.89
N LEU A 139 4.97 -5.53 -17.59
CA LEU A 139 5.37 -6.64 -16.74
C LEU A 139 4.90 -6.41 -15.30
N LEU A 140 5.10 -5.22 -14.75
CA LEU A 140 4.61 -4.86 -13.40
C LEU A 140 3.08 -4.93 -13.30
N ILE A 141 2.36 -4.46 -14.33
CA ILE A 141 0.89 -4.61 -14.41
C ILE A 141 0.50 -6.09 -14.43
N SER A 142 1.22 -6.93 -15.16
CA SER A 142 0.95 -8.38 -15.21
C SER A 142 1.12 -9.03 -13.83
N VAL A 143 2.18 -8.69 -13.10
CA VAL A 143 2.41 -9.14 -11.71
C VAL A 143 1.30 -8.64 -10.79
N PHE A 144 0.86 -7.39 -10.94
CA PHE A 144 -0.26 -6.83 -10.18
C PHE A 144 -1.57 -7.58 -10.46
N ILE A 145 -1.86 -7.92 -11.72
CA ILE A 145 -3.05 -8.71 -12.08
C ILE A 145 -3.00 -10.10 -11.43
N ILE A 146 -1.85 -10.77 -11.43
CA ILE A 146 -1.66 -12.06 -10.75
C ILE A 146 -1.92 -11.91 -9.25
N PHE A 147 -1.39 -10.87 -8.62
CA PHE A 147 -1.64 -10.57 -7.21
C PHE A 147 -3.13 -10.34 -6.94
N MET A 148 -3.81 -9.54 -7.77
CA MET A 148 -5.25 -9.30 -7.63
C MET A 148 -6.07 -10.58 -7.81
N PHE A 149 -5.70 -11.45 -8.73
CA PHE A 149 -6.34 -12.77 -8.88
C PHE A 149 -6.16 -13.62 -7.63
N TYR A 150 -4.96 -13.63 -7.05
CA TYR A 150 -4.71 -14.29 -5.77
C TYR A 150 -5.61 -13.74 -4.66
N ILE A 151 -5.72 -12.41 -4.50
CA ILE A 151 -6.57 -11.77 -3.48
C ILE A 151 -8.06 -12.13 -3.68
N VAL A 152 -8.57 -12.09 -4.91
CA VAL A 152 -9.95 -12.49 -5.23
C VAL A 152 -10.18 -13.98 -4.91
N SER A 153 -9.21 -14.83 -5.20
CA SER A 153 -9.25 -16.25 -4.85
C SER A 153 -9.32 -16.48 -3.34
N LEU A 154 -8.57 -15.68 -2.58
CA LEU A 154 -8.59 -15.71 -1.12
C LEU A 154 -9.96 -15.30 -0.56
N ALA A 155 -10.60 -14.27 -1.17
CA ALA A 155 -11.94 -13.84 -0.81
C ALA A 155 -12.99 -14.96 -0.99
N LYS A 156 -12.90 -15.70 -2.11
CA LYS A 156 -13.84 -16.78 -2.44
C LYS A 156 -13.72 -17.99 -1.52
N LYS A 157 -12.52 -18.27 -1.01
CA LYS A 157 -12.29 -19.46 -0.17
C LYS A 157 -12.81 -19.31 1.26
N GLY A 158 -13.20 -18.12 1.70
CA GLY A 158 -13.72 -17.87 3.05
C GLY A 158 -12.73 -18.23 4.17
N GLU A 159 -11.47 -18.44 3.85
CA GLU A 159 -10.47 -19.07 4.72
C GLU A 159 -9.92 -18.18 5.84
N VAL A 160 -10.44 -16.98 6.00
CA VAL A 160 -10.17 -16.23 7.22
C VAL A 160 -11.38 -16.36 8.15
N LYS A 161 -11.49 -17.49 8.86
CA LYS A 161 -12.21 -17.49 10.13
C LYS A 161 -11.49 -16.46 11.02
N GLU A 162 -11.96 -15.22 10.97
CA GLU A 162 -11.57 -14.22 11.95
C GLU A 162 -11.92 -14.82 13.32
N LYS A 163 -10.89 -15.22 14.07
CA LYS A 163 -11.06 -15.29 15.52
C LYS A 163 -11.65 -13.95 15.90
N LYS A 164 -12.87 -13.96 16.46
CA LYS A 164 -13.54 -12.76 16.97
C LYS A 164 -12.50 -11.95 17.72
N ILE A 165 -12.04 -10.86 17.11
CA ILE A 165 -11.26 -9.85 17.81
C ILE A 165 -12.27 -9.24 18.76
N THR A 166 -12.15 -9.56 20.03
CA THR A 166 -12.85 -8.82 21.10
C THR A 166 -12.34 -7.39 20.97
N LEU A 167 -13.16 -6.53 20.37
CA LEU A 167 -12.94 -5.09 20.39
C LEU A 167 -13.03 -4.67 21.84
N TYR A 168 -11.89 -4.50 22.51
CA TYR A 168 -11.85 -3.83 23.78
C TYR A 168 -12.35 -2.41 23.55
N SER A 169 -13.37 -2.01 24.33
CA SER A 169 -13.84 -0.64 24.35
C SER A 169 -12.68 0.26 24.81
N TRP A 170 -12.54 1.42 24.22
CA TRP A 170 -11.43 2.34 24.36
C TRP A 170 -10.93 2.63 25.80
N PRO A 171 -11.68 2.54 26.92
CA PRO A 171 -11.11 2.75 28.25
C PRO A 171 -10.19 1.62 28.75
N LEU A 172 -10.09 0.48 28.06
CA LEU A 172 -9.26 -0.67 28.45
C LEU A 172 -8.08 -0.93 27.50
N SER A 173 -7.80 0.00 26.59
CA SER A 173 -6.71 -0.09 25.60
C SER A 173 -5.50 0.77 25.95
N ILE A 174 -5.45 1.34 27.18
CA ILE A 174 -4.30 2.06 27.72
C ILE A 174 -3.61 1.18 28.76
#